data_f0dfe961a4ff37957c7690bf741b5ae9
#
_entry.id   f0dfe961a4ff37957c7690bf741b5ae9
#
_cell.length_a   1.000
_cell.length_b   1.000
_cell.length_c   1.000
_cell.angle_alpha   90.00
_cell.angle_beta   90.00
_cell.angle_gamma   90.00
#
_symmetry.space_group_name_H-M   'P 1'
#
loop_
_entity.id
_entity.type
_entity.pdbx_description
1 polymer ?
#
loop_
_entity_poly.entity_id
_entity_poly.type
_entity_poly.pdbx_seq_one_letter_code
_entity_poly.pdbx_strand_id
1 'polypeptide(L)'
;MRILQRGDTGNDVRTAQTALIRAGYAPGRADGIFGSNTERAVKQFQRVLGLRQDGIIGPRTWEFLQPFALESDPDVLRRGSRGNMVRILQQALEASGNSPGTIDSLFGTKTQAALRAFQRSARLPETGVANRDTWLAIAPFINYDNVYLRRGDRGMLVVILQTALYNAGFDPGAIDGVFGTRTHNALVAFQRAKGLSPDGIAGRRTWAQLKP
;
A
#
# COMPACT_ATOMS: atom_id res chain seq x y z
N MET A 1 -16.39 -10.22 -7.03
CA MET A 1 -16.06 -11.15 -5.92
C MET A 1 -17.34 -11.60 -5.25
N ARG A 2 -17.38 -12.84 -4.78
CA ARG A 2 -18.54 -13.41 -4.10
C ARG A 2 -18.74 -12.75 -2.73
N ILE A 3 -20.00 -12.51 -2.34
CA ILE A 3 -20.33 -12.13 -0.98
C ILE A 3 -20.12 -13.36 -0.08
N LEU A 4 -19.45 -13.18 1.06
CA LEU A 4 -19.18 -14.25 2.03
C LEU A 4 -19.77 -13.88 3.38
N GLN A 5 -20.42 -14.86 4.00
CA GLN A 5 -21.07 -14.73 5.30
C GLN A 5 -21.00 -16.03 6.09
N ARG A 6 -21.42 -16.00 7.35
CA ARG A 6 -21.46 -17.16 8.21
C ARG A 6 -22.24 -18.31 7.58
N GLY A 7 -21.65 -19.51 7.59
CA GLY A 7 -22.17 -20.71 6.95
C GLY A 7 -21.57 -20.99 5.58
N ASP A 8 -20.95 -20.00 4.93
CA ASP A 8 -20.27 -20.25 3.65
C ASP A 8 -19.02 -21.11 3.84
N THR A 9 -18.68 -21.85 2.78
CA THR A 9 -17.49 -22.71 2.75
C THR A 9 -16.77 -22.61 1.40
N GLY A 10 -15.51 -23.01 1.38
CA GLY A 10 -14.71 -23.13 0.16
C GLY A 10 -13.50 -22.23 0.10
N ASN A 11 -12.92 -22.14 -1.11
CA ASN A 11 -11.63 -21.47 -1.30
C ASN A 11 -11.70 -19.94 -1.10
N ASP A 12 -12.82 -19.32 -1.47
CA ASP A 12 -13.01 -17.87 -1.25
C ASP A 12 -13.03 -17.54 0.24
N VAL A 13 -13.65 -18.42 1.07
CA VAL A 13 -13.63 -18.28 2.53
C VAL A 13 -12.21 -18.44 3.08
N ARG A 14 -11.47 -19.43 2.59
CA ARG A 14 -10.06 -19.64 2.98
C ARG A 14 -9.21 -18.44 2.62
N THR A 15 -9.40 -17.87 1.44
CA THR A 15 -8.72 -16.65 0.99
C THR A 15 -9.04 -15.49 1.92
N ALA A 16 -10.30 -15.28 2.28
CA ALA A 16 -10.71 -14.24 3.21
C ALA A 16 -10.13 -14.44 4.62
N GLN A 17 -10.15 -15.66 5.13
CA GLN A 17 -9.53 -16.00 6.43
C GLN A 17 -8.02 -15.72 6.42
N THR A 18 -7.33 -16.12 5.36
CA THR A 18 -5.89 -15.85 5.19
C THR A 18 -5.64 -14.33 5.16
N ALA A 19 -6.46 -13.60 4.43
CA ALA A 19 -6.39 -12.14 4.37
C ALA A 19 -6.61 -11.51 5.76
N LEU A 20 -7.61 -11.95 6.52
CA LEU A 20 -7.85 -11.48 7.89
C LEU A 20 -6.67 -11.76 8.84
N ILE A 21 -6.10 -12.98 8.78
CA ILE A 21 -4.89 -13.32 9.56
C ILE A 21 -3.74 -12.37 9.21
N ARG A 22 -3.50 -12.12 7.95
CA ARG A 22 -2.46 -11.20 7.47
C ARG A 22 -2.72 -9.76 7.88
N ALA A 23 -3.99 -9.37 7.93
CA ALA A 23 -4.42 -8.07 8.43
C ALA A 23 -4.31 -7.92 9.96
N GLY A 24 -3.92 -9.00 10.69
CA GLY A 24 -3.73 -8.99 12.14
C GLY A 24 -4.98 -9.33 12.96
N TYR A 25 -6.00 -9.91 12.30
CA TYR A 25 -7.22 -10.38 12.97
C TYR A 25 -7.18 -11.89 13.19
N ALA A 26 -8.04 -12.41 14.07
CA ALA A 26 -8.05 -13.81 14.49
C ALA A 26 -9.33 -14.53 14.03
N PRO A 27 -9.47 -14.90 12.72
CA PRO A 27 -10.62 -15.66 12.24
C PRO A 27 -10.58 -17.16 12.64
N GLY A 28 -9.54 -17.59 13.36
CA GLY A 28 -9.19 -18.99 13.56
C GLY A 28 -8.25 -19.50 12.46
N ARG A 29 -8.30 -20.81 12.19
CA ARG A 29 -7.53 -21.41 11.08
C ARG A 29 -8.16 -20.99 9.75
N ALA A 30 -7.34 -20.87 8.70
CA ALA A 30 -7.84 -20.67 7.34
C ALA A 30 -8.29 -22.03 6.76
N ASP A 31 -9.36 -22.59 7.31
CA ASP A 31 -9.93 -23.89 6.97
C ASP A 31 -10.94 -23.85 5.82
N GLY A 32 -11.35 -22.65 5.42
CA GLY A 32 -12.37 -22.46 4.39
C GLY A 32 -13.79 -22.59 4.93
N ILE A 33 -14.01 -22.51 6.25
CA ILE A 33 -15.34 -22.54 6.88
C ILE A 33 -15.60 -21.19 7.54
N PHE A 34 -16.60 -20.43 7.07
CA PHE A 34 -16.97 -19.16 7.64
C PHE A 34 -17.76 -19.36 8.94
N GLY A 35 -17.06 -19.61 10.02
CA GLY A 35 -17.62 -19.82 11.35
C GLY A 35 -17.75 -18.50 12.15
N SER A 36 -18.14 -18.64 13.43
CA SER A 36 -18.30 -17.52 14.35
C SER A 36 -17.01 -16.71 14.60
N ASN A 37 -15.85 -17.38 14.58
CA ASN A 37 -14.56 -16.71 14.72
C ASN A 37 -14.24 -15.85 13.49
N THR A 38 -14.52 -16.36 12.29
CA THR A 38 -14.36 -15.61 11.04
C THR A 38 -15.30 -14.39 11.02
N GLU A 39 -16.58 -14.58 11.38
CA GLU A 39 -17.54 -13.48 11.48
C GLU A 39 -17.09 -12.38 12.46
N ARG A 40 -16.60 -12.77 13.64
CA ARG A 40 -16.07 -11.85 14.64
C ARG A 40 -14.87 -11.07 14.10
N ALA A 41 -13.94 -11.74 13.44
CA ALA A 41 -12.77 -11.11 12.83
C ALA A 41 -13.18 -10.10 11.73
N VAL A 42 -14.19 -10.45 10.91
CA VAL A 42 -14.75 -9.53 9.90
C VAL A 42 -15.37 -8.30 10.56
N LYS A 43 -16.19 -8.47 11.61
CA LYS A 43 -16.77 -7.34 12.35
C LYS A 43 -15.70 -6.42 12.94
N GLN A 44 -14.64 -6.98 13.50
CA GLN A 44 -13.50 -6.21 14.01
C GLN A 44 -12.77 -5.45 12.88
N PHE A 45 -12.55 -6.11 11.75
CA PHE A 45 -11.97 -5.48 10.56
C PHE A 45 -12.84 -4.33 10.05
N GLN A 46 -14.14 -4.56 9.90
CA GLN A 46 -15.11 -3.54 9.49
C GLN A 46 -15.15 -2.35 10.45
N ARG A 47 -15.10 -2.61 11.76
CA ARG A 47 -15.08 -1.57 12.80
C ARG A 47 -13.91 -0.62 12.64
N VAL A 48 -12.71 -1.15 12.44
CA VAL A 48 -11.49 -0.35 12.27
C VAL A 48 -11.55 0.52 11.01
N LEU A 49 -12.25 0.04 9.98
CA LEU A 49 -12.42 0.74 8.70
C LEU A 49 -13.62 1.71 8.69
N GLY A 50 -14.37 1.83 9.80
CA GLY A 50 -15.59 2.64 9.81
C GLY A 50 -16.71 2.09 8.94
N LEU A 51 -16.65 0.80 8.57
CA LEU A 51 -17.70 0.13 7.80
C LEU A 51 -18.82 -0.36 8.71
N ARG A 52 -19.99 -0.66 8.10
CA ARG A 52 -21.08 -1.36 8.81
C ARG A 52 -20.56 -2.71 9.32
N GLN A 53 -20.71 -2.97 10.62
CA GLN A 53 -20.22 -4.17 11.31
C GLN A 53 -21.22 -5.34 11.18
N ASP A 54 -21.59 -5.69 9.95
CA ASP A 54 -22.55 -6.78 9.69
C ASP A 54 -21.93 -8.17 9.69
N GLY A 55 -20.60 -8.25 9.68
CA GLY A 55 -19.88 -9.53 9.61
C GLY A 55 -19.92 -10.17 8.23
N ILE A 56 -20.34 -9.45 7.19
CA ILE A 56 -20.44 -9.91 5.82
C ILE A 56 -19.27 -9.35 5.01
N ILE A 57 -18.57 -10.18 4.27
CA ILE A 57 -17.56 -9.73 3.33
C ILE A 57 -18.24 -9.43 1.99
N GLY A 58 -18.83 -8.24 1.88
CA GLY A 58 -19.37 -7.70 0.65
C GLY A 58 -18.33 -6.92 -0.17
N PRO A 59 -18.72 -6.28 -1.30
CA PRO A 59 -17.79 -5.57 -2.18
C PRO A 59 -16.91 -4.56 -1.45
N ARG A 60 -17.49 -3.75 -0.56
CA ARG A 60 -16.74 -2.77 0.24
C ARG A 60 -15.75 -3.41 1.22
N THR A 61 -16.14 -4.50 1.89
CA THR A 61 -15.24 -5.22 2.79
C THR A 61 -14.10 -5.87 2.00
N TRP A 62 -14.40 -6.42 0.82
CA TRP A 62 -13.40 -6.99 -0.08
C TRP A 62 -12.40 -5.95 -0.59
N GLU A 63 -12.84 -4.75 -0.92
CA GLU A 63 -11.98 -3.66 -1.37
C GLU A 63 -10.79 -3.43 -0.40
N PHE A 64 -11.08 -3.44 0.90
CA PHE A 64 -10.07 -3.28 1.94
C PHE A 64 -9.34 -4.60 2.31
N LEU A 65 -9.98 -5.76 2.09
CA LEU A 65 -9.40 -7.06 2.41
C LEU A 65 -8.52 -7.61 1.29
N GLN A 66 -8.77 -7.19 0.04
CA GLN A 66 -8.09 -7.65 -1.16
C GLN A 66 -6.55 -7.50 -1.11
N PRO A 67 -5.97 -6.38 -0.63
CA PRO A 67 -4.52 -6.24 -0.49
C PRO A 67 -3.86 -7.31 0.37
N PHE A 68 -4.62 -7.91 1.28
CA PHE A 68 -4.16 -9.01 2.14
C PHE A 68 -4.40 -10.39 1.53
N ALA A 69 -5.36 -10.49 0.59
CA ALA A 69 -5.70 -11.74 -0.09
C ALA A 69 -4.70 -12.09 -1.19
N LEU A 70 -4.14 -11.09 -1.85
CA LEU A 70 -3.16 -11.28 -2.93
C LEU A 70 -1.81 -11.68 -2.34
N GLU A 71 -1.38 -12.92 -2.61
CA GLU A 71 -0.09 -13.45 -2.11
C GLU A 71 1.13 -12.79 -2.74
N SER A 72 0.96 -12.09 -3.84
CA SER A 72 2.04 -11.67 -4.73
C SER A 72 2.05 -10.19 -5.09
N ASP A 73 1.35 -9.32 -4.35
CA ASP A 73 1.57 -7.89 -4.56
C ASP A 73 2.83 -7.47 -3.78
N PRO A 74 3.98 -7.33 -4.45
CA PRO A 74 5.25 -6.97 -3.81
C PRO A 74 5.19 -5.57 -3.17
N ASP A 75 4.18 -4.78 -3.53
CA ASP A 75 4.03 -3.41 -3.07
C ASP A 75 3.19 -3.30 -1.78
N VAL A 76 2.50 -4.37 -1.41
CA VAL A 76 1.75 -4.43 -0.14
C VAL A 76 2.66 -4.96 0.96
N LEU A 77 3.12 -4.06 1.85
CA LEU A 77 3.97 -4.45 2.97
C LEU A 77 3.17 -4.66 4.25
N ARG A 78 3.49 -5.75 4.93
CA ARG A 78 2.85 -6.17 6.17
C ARG A 78 3.84 -6.88 7.09
N ARG A 79 3.43 -7.18 8.30
CA ARG A 79 4.27 -7.95 9.23
C ARG A 79 4.84 -9.21 8.57
N GLY A 80 6.15 -9.36 8.65
CA GLY A 80 6.93 -10.41 8.00
C GLY A 80 7.51 -10.02 6.63
N SER A 81 7.06 -8.93 6.00
CA SER A 81 7.71 -8.40 4.79
C SER A 81 9.15 -8.01 5.06
N ARG A 82 10.01 -8.14 4.06
CA ARG A 82 11.45 -7.86 4.14
C ARG A 82 11.94 -7.14 2.88
N GLY A 83 13.08 -6.47 3.00
CA GLY A 83 13.81 -5.91 1.85
C GLY A 83 13.73 -4.38 1.74
N ASN A 84 14.17 -3.86 0.59
CA ASN A 84 14.40 -2.43 0.41
C ASN A 84 13.13 -1.58 0.58
N MET A 85 11.97 -2.06 0.11
CA MET A 85 10.71 -1.34 0.27
C MET A 85 10.30 -1.21 1.75
N VAL A 86 10.59 -2.22 2.59
CA VAL A 86 10.39 -2.12 4.04
C VAL A 86 11.31 -1.06 4.64
N ARG A 87 12.56 -0.98 4.20
CA ARG A 87 13.51 0.05 4.65
C ARG A 87 13.03 1.45 4.27
N ILE A 88 12.56 1.64 3.04
CA ILE A 88 11.98 2.92 2.59
C ILE A 88 10.78 3.29 3.47
N LEU A 89 9.90 2.35 3.75
CA LEU A 89 8.76 2.57 4.64
C LEU A 89 9.21 2.95 6.06
N GLN A 90 10.15 2.22 6.64
CA GLN A 90 10.69 2.51 7.97
C GLN A 90 11.30 3.92 8.04
N GLN A 91 12.09 4.30 7.04
CA GLN A 91 12.67 5.64 6.94
C GLN A 91 11.59 6.73 6.83
N ALA A 92 10.56 6.49 6.03
CA ALA A 92 9.46 7.44 5.87
C ALA A 92 8.61 7.56 7.14
N LEU A 93 8.38 6.45 7.86
CA LEU A 93 7.72 6.46 9.18
C LEU A 93 8.51 7.28 10.19
N GLU A 94 9.83 7.08 10.27
CA GLU A 94 10.71 7.87 11.14
C GLU A 94 10.65 9.36 10.79
N ALA A 95 10.75 9.70 9.50
CA ALA A 95 10.66 11.07 9.02
C ALA A 95 9.28 11.72 9.28
N SER A 96 8.23 10.92 9.36
CA SER A 96 6.87 11.37 9.71
C SER A 96 6.62 11.50 11.22
N GLY A 97 7.62 11.24 12.06
CA GLY A 97 7.51 11.28 13.53
C GLY A 97 6.92 10.01 14.15
N ASN A 98 6.76 8.93 13.37
CA ASN A 98 6.25 7.65 13.85
C ASN A 98 7.37 6.62 13.88
N SER A 99 8.12 6.53 14.99
CA SER A 99 9.32 5.70 15.07
C SER A 99 9.01 4.20 14.89
N PRO A 100 9.54 3.54 13.84
CA PRO A 100 9.38 2.11 13.60
C PRO A 100 10.35 1.26 14.43
N GLY A 101 11.19 1.87 15.25
CA GLY A 101 12.36 1.27 15.87
C GLY A 101 13.54 1.19 14.91
N THR A 102 14.30 0.11 14.95
CA THR A 102 15.46 -0.07 14.08
C THR A 102 15.04 -0.13 12.61
N ILE A 103 15.77 0.59 11.76
CA ILE A 103 15.60 0.53 10.30
C ILE A 103 16.42 -0.66 9.77
N ASP A 104 15.85 -1.85 9.86
CA ASP A 104 16.51 -3.15 9.62
C ASP A 104 16.00 -3.88 8.37
N SER A 105 15.12 -3.24 7.61
CA SER A 105 14.46 -3.86 6.44
C SER A 105 13.53 -5.03 6.80
N LEU A 106 13.13 -5.18 8.07
CA LEU A 106 12.21 -6.18 8.55
C LEU A 106 10.92 -5.53 9.07
N PHE A 107 9.78 -5.84 8.49
CA PHE A 107 8.49 -5.37 8.96
C PHE A 107 8.07 -6.15 10.21
N GLY A 108 8.56 -5.71 11.36
CA GLY A 108 8.28 -6.29 12.67
C GLY A 108 7.06 -5.66 13.36
N THR A 109 6.87 -6.02 14.63
CA THR A 109 5.77 -5.49 15.45
C THR A 109 5.88 -3.99 15.68
N LYS A 110 7.11 -3.47 15.87
CA LYS A 110 7.34 -2.02 16.04
C LYS A 110 7.00 -1.25 14.77
N THR A 111 7.43 -1.74 13.60
CA THR A 111 7.07 -1.16 12.29
C THR A 111 5.56 -1.15 12.07
N GLN A 112 4.86 -2.23 12.45
CA GLN A 112 3.41 -2.29 12.35
C GLN A 112 2.71 -1.28 13.26
N ALA A 113 3.20 -1.12 14.49
CA ALA A 113 2.65 -0.14 15.43
C ALA A 113 2.85 1.30 14.93
N ALA A 114 4.04 1.62 14.45
CA ALA A 114 4.37 2.92 13.85
C ALA A 114 3.48 3.21 12.63
N LEU A 115 3.29 2.20 11.76
CA LEU A 115 2.43 2.35 10.60
C LEU A 115 0.97 2.62 10.98
N ARG A 116 0.43 1.95 12.00
CA ARG A 116 -0.93 2.22 12.51
C ARG A 116 -1.03 3.64 13.08
N ALA A 117 -0.03 4.10 13.82
CA ALA A 117 0.02 5.47 14.34
C ALA A 117 0.04 6.49 13.19
N PHE A 118 0.86 6.25 12.16
CA PHE A 118 0.86 7.07 10.95
C PHE A 118 -0.50 7.05 10.25
N GLN A 119 -1.10 5.88 10.03
CA GLN A 119 -2.42 5.77 9.40
C GLN A 119 -3.48 6.56 10.17
N ARG A 120 -3.46 6.52 11.50
CA ARG A 120 -4.35 7.33 12.35
C ARG A 120 -4.15 8.83 12.11
N SER A 121 -2.92 9.31 12.14
CA SER A 121 -2.61 10.74 11.92
C SER A 121 -2.98 11.19 10.50
N ALA A 122 -2.83 10.31 9.50
CA ALA A 122 -3.21 10.54 8.11
C ALA A 122 -4.73 10.32 7.85
N ARG A 123 -5.53 10.01 8.87
CA ARG A 123 -6.97 9.70 8.77
C ARG A 123 -7.27 8.51 7.85
N LEU A 124 -6.34 7.58 7.75
CA LEU A 124 -6.49 6.32 7.04
C LEU A 124 -6.96 5.20 7.98
N PRO A 125 -7.58 4.15 7.45
CA PRO A 125 -7.86 2.94 8.23
C PRO A 125 -6.60 2.35 8.87
N GLU A 126 -6.62 2.11 10.17
CA GLU A 126 -5.48 1.62 10.98
C GLU A 126 -5.21 0.13 10.78
N THR A 127 -5.02 -0.28 9.53
CA THR A 127 -4.84 -1.70 9.17
C THR A 127 -3.48 -2.26 9.60
N GLY A 128 -2.48 -1.40 9.73
CA GLY A 128 -1.08 -1.81 9.95
C GLY A 128 -0.47 -2.50 8.73
N VAL A 129 -1.01 -2.20 7.55
CA VAL A 129 -0.52 -2.67 6.24
C VAL A 129 -0.30 -1.47 5.34
N ALA A 130 0.86 -1.41 4.71
CA ALA A 130 1.16 -0.40 3.73
C ALA A 130 0.56 -0.82 2.38
N ASN A 131 -0.68 -0.41 2.13
CA ASN A 131 -1.37 -0.50 0.86
C ASN A 131 -1.14 0.78 0.04
N ARG A 132 -1.77 0.86 -1.14
CA ARG A 132 -1.67 2.00 -2.05
C ARG A 132 -1.96 3.34 -1.35
N ASP A 133 -3.05 3.45 -0.60
CA ASP A 133 -3.44 4.70 0.06
C ASP A 133 -2.42 5.12 1.11
N THR A 134 -1.90 4.16 1.86
CA THR A 134 -0.82 4.38 2.83
C THR A 134 0.45 4.89 2.15
N TRP A 135 0.83 4.29 1.01
CA TRP A 135 2.01 4.70 0.27
C TRP A 135 1.88 6.10 -0.31
N LEU A 136 0.71 6.46 -0.84
CA LEU A 136 0.44 7.80 -1.34
C LEU A 136 0.45 8.83 -0.20
N ALA A 137 -0.10 8.51 0.96
CA ALA A 137 -0.10 9.40 2.11
C ALA A 137 1.30 9.60 2.71
N ILE A 138 2.16 8.56 2.70
CA ILE A 138 3.52 8.65 3.26
C ILE A 138 4.56 9.15 2.25
N ALA A 139 4.19 9.28 0.97
CA ALA A 139 5.09 9.70 -0.11
C ALA A 139 5.87 11.00 0.20
N PRO A 140 5.28 12.05 0.82
CA PRO A 140 6.00 13.28 1.16
C PRO A 140 7.17 13.08 2.15
N PHE A 141 7.20 11.96 2.86
CA PHE A 141 8.22 11.63 3.87
C PHE A 141 9.29 10.67 3.33
N ILE A 142 9.16 10.20 2.08
CA ILE A 142 10.14 9.31 1.46
C ILE A 142 11.40 10.09 1.08
N ASN A 143 12.56 9.56 1.45
CA ASN A 143 13.82 10.04 0.90
C ASN A 143 14.06 9.46 -0.49
N TYR A 144 13.92 10.31 -1.51
CA TYR A 144 14.08 9.94 -2.92
C TYR A 144 15.52 10.07 -3.45
N ASP A 145 16.50 10.38 -2.62
CA ASP A 145 17.89 10.61 -3.08
C ASP A 145 18.49 9.43 -3.84
N ASN A 146 18.09 8.23 -3.48
CA ASN A 146 18.54 6.97 -4.09
C ASN A 146 17.43 6.21 -4.83
N VAL A 147 16.32 6.89 -5.16
CA VAL A 147 15.21 6.32 -5.93
C VAL A 147 15.37 6.73 -7.39
N TYR A 148 15.63 5.77 -8.25
CA TYR A 148 15.75 5.96 -9.70
C TYR A 148 14.70 5.09 -10.39
N LEU A 149 13.81 5.71 -11.15
CA LEU A 149 12.79 5.01 -11.93
C LEU A 149 12.93 5.34 -13.41
N ARG A 150 12.79 4.33 -14.25
CA ARG A 150 12.90 4.44 -15.70
C ARG A 150 11.91 3.52 -16.39
N ARG A 151 11.77 3.68 -17.69
CA ARG A 151 10.92 2.82 -18.51
C ARG A 151 11.22 1.33 -18.28
N GLY A 152 10.16 0.57 -18.04
CA GLY A 152 10.20 -0.85 -17.71
C GLY A 152 10.03 -1.14 -16.21
N ASP A 153 10.29 -0.17 -15.33
CA ASP A 153 10.10 -0.34 -13.89
C ASP A 153 8.61 -0.49 -13.54
N ARG A 154 8.36 -1.14 -12.42
CA ARG A 154 7.00 -1.42 -11.93
C ARG A 154 6.95 -1.25 -10.42
N GLY A 155 5.73 -1.10 -9.91
CA GLY A 155 5.44 -1.13 -8.48
C GLY A 155 5.04 0.22 -7.89
N MET A 156 4.96 0.28 -6.56
CA MET A 156 4.37 1.41 -5.84
C MET A 156 5.11 2.73 -6.05
N LEU A 157 6.43 2.71 -6.17
CA LEU A 157 7.19 3.93 -6.46
C LEU A 157 6.86 4.49 -7.84
N VAL A 158 6.48 3.63 -8.81
CA VAL A 158 5.97 4.08 -10.12
C VAL A 158 4.57 4.68 -9.98
N VAL A 159 3.69 4.10 -9.14
CA VAL A 159 2.38 4.70 -8.81
C VAL A 159 2.55 6.10 -8.24
N ILE A 160 3.48 6.29 -7.30
CA ILE A 160 3.79 7.60 -6.71
C ILE A 160 4.28 8.56 -7.79
N LEU A 161 5.20 8.14 -8.65
CA LEU A 161 5.69 8.95 -9.78
C LEU A 161 4.55 9.37 -10.72
N GLN A 162 3.71 8.42 -11.14
CA GLN A 162 2.57 8.69 -12.02
C GLN A 162 1.60 9.67 -11.37
N THR A 163 1.30 9.49 -10.08
CA THR A 163 0.43 10.39 -9.32
C THR A 163 1.02 11.80 -9.25
N ALA A 164 2.32 11.92 -8.95
CA ALA A 164 3.00 13.20 -8.87
C ALA A 164 3.05 13.92 -10.22
N LEU A 165 3.32 13.20 -11.32
CA LEU A 165 3.26 13.75 -12.68
C LEU A 165 1.87 14.25 -13.04
N TYR A 166 0.84 13.46 -12.74
CA TYR A 166 -0.56 13.84 -12.98
C TYR A 166 -0.93 15.12 -12.21
N ASN A 167 -0.59 15.19 -10.93
CA ASN A 167 -0.83 16.36 -10.08
C ASN A 167 -0.04 17.60 -10.56
N ALA A 168 1.12 17.38 -11.18
CA ALA A 168 1.93 18.45 -11.79
C ALA A 168 1.42 18.89 -13.18
N GLY A 169 0.33 18.30 -13.69
CA GLY A 169 -0.28 18.62 -14.98
C GLY A 169 0.31 17.87 -16.19
N PHE A 170 1.08 16.81 -15.95
CA PHE A 170 1.68 15.96 -17.00
C PHE A 170 1.04 14.59 -17.00
N ASP A 171 0.21 14.29 -18.00
CA ASP A 171 -0.57 13.04 -18.10
C ASP A 171 0.33 11.80 -18.29
N PRO A 172 0.50 10.94 -17.27
CA PRO A 172 1.27 9.71 -17.39
C PRO A 172 0.49 8.56 -18.01
N GLY A 173 -0.78 8.76 -18.36
CA GLY A 173 -1.75 7.72 -18.66
C GLY A 173 -2.37 7.10 -17.42
N ALA A 174 -2.65 5.80 -17.46
CA ALA A 174 -3.17 5.09 -16.29
C ALA A 174 -2.16 5.12 -15.13
N ILE A 175 -2.66 5.34 -13.91
CA ILE A 175 -1.85 5.24 -12.69
C ILE A 175 -1.90 3.77 -12.22
N ASP A 176 -1.15 2.93 -12.92
CA ASP A 176 -1.19 1.45 -12.83
C ASP A 176 0.09 0.83 -12.24
N GLY A 177 1.08 1.68 -11.93
CA GLY A 177 2.37 1.21 -11.42
C GLY A 177 3.27 0.61 -12.51
N VAL A 178 2.99 0.85 -13.78
CA VAL A 178 3.83 0.42 -14.90
C VAL A 178 4.47 1.62 -15.57
N PHE A 179 5.78 1.75 -15.49
CA PHE A 179 6.51 2.82 -16.18
C PHE A 179 6.59 2.53 -17.69
N GLY A 180 5.48 2.82 -18.38
CA GLY A 180 5.34 2.63 -19.82
C GLY A 180 5.75 3.85 -20.63
N THR A 181 5.41 3.83 -21.93
CA THR A 181 5.74 4.93 -22.85
C THR A 181 5.05 6.25 -22.47
N ARG A 182 3.79 6.20 -22.00
CA ARG A 182 3.07 7.43 -21.60
C ARG A 182 3.71 8.06 -20.36
N THR A 183 4.02 7.26 -19.35
CA THR A 183 4.74 7.72 -18.14
C THR A 183 6.10 8.32 -18.49
N HIS A 184 6.85 7.67 -19.41
CA HIS A 184 8.13 8.19 -19.90
C HIS A 184 7.97 9.56 -20.59
N ASN A 185 7.01 9.69 -21.50
CA ASN A 185 6.77 10.95 -22.21
C ASN A 185 6.33 12.07 -21.27
N ALA A 186 5.46 11.79 -20.30
CA ALA A 186 5.05 12.74 -19.28
C ALA A 186 6.24 13.22 -18.43
N LEU A 187 7.12 12.29 -18.03
CA LEU A 187 8.32 12.62 -17.28
C LEU A 187 9.28 13.49 -18.07
N VAL A 188 9.54 13.17 -19.34
CA VAL A 188 10.38 13.97 -20.24
C VAL A 188 9.80 15.38 -20.44
N ALA A 189 8.49 15.49 -20.59
CA ALA A 189 7.81 16.78 -20.71
C ALA A 189 7.95 17.59 -19.42
N PHE A 190 7.75 16.95 -18.25
CA PHE A 190 7.97 17.56 -16.94
C PHE A 190 9.42 18.04 -16.78
N GLN A 191 10.40 17.20 -17.09
CA GLN A 191 11.83 17.56 -16.99
C GLN A 191 12.17 18.77 -17.83
N ARG A 192 11.69 18.83 -19.08
CA ARG A 192 11.85 20.01 -19.96
C ARG A 192 11.24 21.28 -19.35
N ALA A 193 10.01 21.18 -18.87
CA ALA A 193 9.29 22.30 -18.26
C ALA A 193 9.97 22.82 -17.00
N LYS A 194 10.72 21.97 -16.28
CA LYS A 194 11.48 22.32 -15.08
C LYS A 194 12.96 22.64 -15.34
N GLY A 195 13.40 22.70 -16.60
CA GLY A 195 14.80 22.97 -16.96
C GLY A 195 15.77 21.85 -16.53
N LEU A 196 15.26 20.64 -16.37
CA LEU A 196 16.07 19.45 -16.08
C LEU A 196 16.49 18.76 -17.38
N SER A 197 17.54 17.90 -17.30
CA SER A 197 17.89 17.00 -18.41
C SER A 197 16.69 16.10 -18.72
N PRO A 198 16.16 16.09 -19.97
CA PRO A 198 14.99 15.32 -20.33
C PRO A 198 15.35 13.86 -20.66
N ASP A 199 16.01 13.18 -19.73
CA ASP A 199 16.53 11.80 -19.89
C ASP A 199 15.46 10.72 -19.66
N GLY A 200 14.29 11.09 -19.16
CA GLY A 200 13.22 10.16 -18.86
C GLY A 200 13.51 9.24 -17.67
N ILE A 201 14.45 9.65 -16.79
CA ILE A 201 14.78 8.95 -15.55
C ILE A 201 14.34 9.82 -14.35
N ALA A 202 13.46 9.31 -13.51
CA ALA A 202 13.09 9.96 -12.28
C ALA A 202 14.16 9.72 -11.21
N GLY A 203 15.20 10.54 -11.23
CA GLY A 203 16.27 10.54 -10.23
C GLY A 203 16.12 11.71 -9.25
N ARG A 204 17.11 11.88 -8.36
CA ARG A 204 17.12 12.85 -7.27
C ARG A 204 16.64 14.26 -7.67
N ARG A 205 17.16 14.81 -8.78
CA ARG A 205 16.79 16.16 -9.24
C ARG A 205 15.32 16.24 -9.68
N THR A 206 14.84 15.20 -10.33
CA THR A 206 13.45 15.09 -10.77
C THR A 206 12.50 15.00 -9.57
N TRP A 207 12.81 14.14 -8.60
CA TRP A 207 12.02 13.99 -7.38
C TRP A 207 11.97 15.28 -6.55
N ALA A 208 13.07 15.99 -6.45
CA ALA A 208 13.13 17.27 -5.75
C ALA A 208 12.18 18.34 -6.35
N GLN A 209 11.89 18.25 -7.65
CA GLN A 209 10.95 19.15 -8.35
C GLN A 209 9.50 18.63 -8.35
N LEU A 210 9.29 17.31 -8.33
CA LEU A 210 7.96 16.72 -8.31
C LEU A 210 7.25 16.91 -6.97
N LYS A 211 7.97 16.86 -5.85
CA LYS A 211 7.44 17.00 -4.47
C LYS A 211 6.17 16.17 -4.26
N PRO A 212 6.23 14.83 -4.40
CA PRO A 212 5.07 13.95 -4.25
C PRO A 212 4.50 13.96 -2.84
#